data_ccfde692ea46b7fe217bb7b1dc3966d7
#
_entry.id   ccfde692ea46b7fe217bb7b1dc3966d7
#
_cell.length_a   1.000
_cell.length_b   1.000
_cell.length_c   1.000
_cell.angle_alpha   90.00
_cell.angle_beta   90.00
_cell.angle_gamma   90.00
#
_symmetry.space_group_name_H-M   'P 1'
#
loop_
_entity.id
_entity.type
_entity.pdbx_description
1 polymer ?
#
loop_
_entity_poly.entity_id
_entity_poly.type
_entity_poly.pdbx_seq_one_letter_code
_entity_poly.pdbx_strand_id
1 'polypeptide(L)'
;MNDSVWLENLHKSFVLAKGWAFRRTHTEILAVDHISLAVPEGQSVAFIGPNGAGKSTTIKMLTGILRPTSGTARVLGVVPWEQRQKLAFQIGVVFGQRSQLWYHLPPSHTLDLLAKIYNLTPTEYQARRGMLIDRFGLGAFLDTPVRKLSLGQRMRAEVAASLLHQPKVLFLDEPTIGLDVIARQELRDVIREWNQKEGVTVFLTSHDAGDIEQVAKRVIIINHGRVVLDDKVSSMRRQYLGAKILDVKYHEPPQPFLLRGVTQLKSSGYALKLEINTQLISIEQVIHEVLKAGSVADIAIEDPPLEEVIAHIYNQK
;
A
#
# COMPACT_ATOMS: atom_id res chain seq x y z
N MET A 1 -15.67 -7.79 -18.55
CA MET A 1 -14.31 -7.52 -18.03
C MET A 1 -13.93 -8.71 -17.18
N ASN A 2 -12.74 -9.27 -17.35
CA ASN A 2 -12.28 -10.37 -16.50
C ASN A 2 -11.64 -9.76 -15.25
N ASP A 3 -12.18 -10.08 -14.07
CA ASP A 3 -11.60 -9.65 -12.80
C ASP A 3 -10.45 -10.58 -12.42
N SER A 4 -9.26 -10.02 -12.17
CA SER A 4 -8.13 -10.78 -11.63
C SER A 4 -8.34 -11.18 -10.18
N VAL A 5 -9.04 -10.34 -9.41
CA VAL A 5 -9.40 -10.60 -8.01
C VAL A 5 -10.87 -10.24 -7.81
N TRP A 6 -11.62 -11.15 -7.25
CA TRP A 6 -13.03 -10.97 -6.94
C TRP A 6 -13.36 -11.55 -5.57
N LEU A 7 -14.05 -10.79 -4.73
CA LEU A 7 -14.49 -11.17 -3.39
C LEU A 7 -15.99 -10.90 -3.25
N GLU A 8 -16.69 -11.80 -2.58
CA GLU A 8 -18.08 -11.59 -2.22
C GLU A 8 -18.33 -12.01 -0.78
N ASN A 9 -18.78 -11.06 0.04
CA ASN A 9 -19.09 -11.24 1.46
C ASN A 9 -17.99 -11.98 2.24
N LEU A 10 -16.71 -11.71 1.90
CA LEU A 10 -15.57 -12.38 2.50
C LEU A 10 -15.46 -12.01 3.97
N HIS A 11 -15.52 -13.04 4.84
CA HIS A 11 -15.51 -12.86 6.29
C HIS A 11 -14.46 -13.75 6.95
N LYS A 12 -13.76 -13.20 7.96
CA LYS A 12 -12.80 -13.96 8.76
C LYS A 12 -12.84 -13.54 10.21
N SER A 13 -13.16 -14.51 11.07
CA SER A 13 -12.96 -14.42 12.52
C SER A 13 -11.93 -15.45 13.01
N PHE A 14 -11.30 -15.14 14.12
CA PHE A 14 -10.38 -16.01 14.84
C PHE A 14 -10.90 -16.23 16.24
N VAL A 15 -10.92 -17.47 16.69
CA VAL A 15 -11.28 -17.83 18.07
C VAL A 15 -9.99 -18.02 18.86
N LEU A 16 -9.73 -17.12 19.81
CA LEU A 16 -8.63 -17.25 20.74
C LEU A 16 -9.12 -17.92 22.02
N ALA A 17 -8.58 -19.08 22.34
CA ALA A 17 -8.78 -19.71 23.62
C ALA A 17 -7.77 -19.17 24.64
N LYS A 18 -8.23 -18.44 25.67
CA LYS A 18 -7.40 -17.95 26.78
C LYS A 18 -7.74 -18.73 28.05
N GLY A 19 -6.72 -19.22 28.75
CA GLY A 19 -6.87 -19.93 30.03
C GLY A 19 -6.32 -21.36 30.02
N TRP A 20 -6.14 -21.92 31.22
CA TRP A 20 -5.59 -23.26 31.43
C TRP A 20 -6.70 -24.28 31.65
N ALA A 21 -6.51 -25.50 31.15
CA ALA A 21 -7.34 -26.71 31.09
C ALA A 21 -8.83 -26.64 31.54
N PHE A 22 -9.17 -26.01 32.65
CA PHE A 22 -10.53 -26.00 33.24
C PHE A 22 -11.25 -24.64 33.19
N ARG A 23 -10.59 -23.55 32.69
CA ARG A 23 -11.19 -22.21 32.52
C ARG A 23 -10.75 -21.61 31.18
N ARG A 24 -11.19 -22.19 30.06
CA ARG A 24 -10.98 -21.61 28.73
C ARG A 24 -12.09 -20.60 28.41
N THR A 25 -11.73 -19.36 28.33
CA THR A 25 -12.59 -18.33 27.72
C THR A 25 -12.26 -18.24 26.24
N HIS A 26 -13.28 -18.29 25.38
CA HIS A 26 -13.16 -18.10 23.95
C HIS A 26 -13.47 -16.64 23.64
N THR A 27 -12.50 -15.94 23.06
CA THR A 27 -12.69 -14.57 22.56
C THR A 27 -12.63 -14.62 21.05
N GLU A 28 -13.69 -14.20 20.38
CA GLU A 28 -13.72 -14.07 18.93
C GLU A 28 -13.12 -12.72 18.54
N ILE A 29 -12.15 -12.73 17.62
CA ILE A 29 -11.55 -11.54 17.03
C ILE A 29 -11.98 -11.49 15.57
N LEU A 30 -12.77 -10.49 15.24
CA LEU A 30 -13.18 -10.19 13.88
C LEU A 30 -12.04 -9.51 13.14
N ALA A 31 -11.53 -10.13 12.08
CA ALA A 31 -10.42 -9.60 11.29
C ALA A 31 -10.87 -9.04 9.93
N VAL A 32 -11.88 -9.66 9.31
CA VAL A 32 -12.48 -9.22 8.04
C VAL A 32 -13.99 -9.42 8.13
N ASP A 33 -14.74 -8.36 7.82
CA ASP A 33 -16.18 -8.29 8.02
C ASP A 33 -16.91 -8.04 6.70
N HIS A 34 -17.28 -9.12 6.02
CA HIS A 34 -18.12 -9.15 4.82
C HIS A 34 -17.64 -8.22 3.68
N ILE A 35 -16.34 -8.29 3.35
CA ILE A 35 -15.75 -7.50 2.26
C ILE A 35 -16.22 -8.05 0.90
N SER A 36 -16.67 -7.14 0.04
CA SER A 36 -16.98 -7.43 -1.37
C SER A 36 -16.24 -6.40 -2.24
N LEU A 37 -15.48 -6.87 -3.22
CA LEU A 37 -14.78 -6.02 -4.20
C LEU A 37 -14.36 -6.82 -5.42
N ALA A 38 -14.08 -6.12 -6.53
CA ALA A 38 -13.53 -6.69 -7.74
C ALA A 38 -12.35 -5.85 -8.22
N VAL A 39 -11.28 -6.49 -8.68
CA VAL A 39 -10.11 -5.83 -9.26
C VAL A 39 -9.91 -6.34 -10.68
N PRO A 40 -10.15 -5.51 -11.69
CA PRO A 40 -9.93 -5.85 -13.11
C PRO A 40 -8.48 -6.24 -13.40
N GLU A 41 -8.30 -7.03 -14.45
CA GLU A 41 -6.98 -7.40 -14.95
C GLU A 41 -6.15 -6.17 -15.33
N GLY A 42 -4.85 -6.18 -14.95
CA GLY A 42 -3.91 -5.08 -15.21
C GLY A 42 -4.09 -3.85 -14.33
N GLN A 43 -5.06 -3.83 -13.39
CA GLN A 43 -5.25 -2.71 -12.49
C GLN A 43 -4.24 -2.74 -11.32
N SER A 44 -3.73 -1.56 -10.96
CA SER A 44 -2.99 -1.38 -9.70
C SER A 44 -3.90 -0.80 -8.62
N VAL A 45 -3.97 -1.48 -7.47
CA VAL A 45 -4.84 -1.14 -6.34
C VAL A 45 -4.03 -1.02 -5.07
N ALA A 46 -4.21 0.07 -4.35
CA ALA A 46 -3.74 0.22 -2.97
C ALA A 46 -4.87 -0.18 -2.00
N PHE A 47 -4.61 -1.18 -1.17
CA PHE A 47 -5.51 -1.67 -0.15
C PHE A 47 -4.98 -1.21 1.22
N ILE A 48 -5.55 -0.14 1.75
CA ILE A 48 -4.99 0.59 2.89
C ILE A 48 -5.91 0.56 4.09
N GLY A 49 -5.34 0.80 5.26
CA GLY A 49 -6.07 0.81 6.52
C GLY A 49 -5.13 0.85 7.71
N PRO A 50 -5.59 1.17 8.91
CA PRO A 50 -4.77 1.15 10.11
C PRO A 50 -4.27 -0.26 10.44
N ASN A 51 -3.33 -0.36 11.39
CA ASN A 51 -2.87 -1.64 11.88
C ASN A 51 -4.04 -2.41 12.50
N GLY A 52 -4.17 -3.69 12.17
CA GLY A 52 -5.30 -4.52 12.61
C GLY A 52 -6.59 -4.38 11.77
N ALA A 53 -6.63 -3.54 10.76
CA ALA A 53 -7.82 -3.36 9.91
C ALA A 53 -8.19 -4.58 9.03
N GLY A 54 -7.32 -5.61 8.96
CA GLY A 54 -7.59 -6.83 8.19
C GLY A 54 -6.81 -6.96 6.87
N LYS A 55 -5.93 -6.01 6.52
CA LYS A 55 -5.16 -5.99 5.26
C LYS A 55 -4.42 -7.31 4.97
N SER A 56 -3.46 -7.66 5.82
CA SER A 56 -2.65 -8.89 5.65
C SER A 56 -3.49 -10.16 5.77
N THR A 57 -4.59 -10.13 6.55
CA THR A 57 -5.55 -11.25 6.63
C THR A 57 -6.24 -11.46 5.28
N THR A 58 -6.66 -10.38 4.64
CA THR A 58 -7.28 -10.42 3.30
C THR A 58 -6.28 -10.96 2.26
N ILE A 59 -5.04 -10.44 2.21
CA ILE A 59 -4.01 -10.98 1.30
C ILE A 59 -3.77 -12.48 1.55
N LYS A 60 -3.68 -12.93 2.80
CA LYS A 60 -3.50 -14.35 3.10
C LYS A 60 -4.67 -15.22 2.63
N MET A 61 -5.89 -14.71 2.62
CA MET A 61 -7.02 -15.43 2.02
C MET A 61 -6.93 -15.44 0.50
N LEU A 62 -6.59 -14.30 -0.14
CA LEU A 62 -6.44 -14.20 -1.60
C LEU A 62 -5.28 -15.04 -2.15
N THR A 63 -4.26 -15.28 -1.35
CA THR A 63 -3.12 -16.14 -1.73
C THR A 63 -3.29 -17.61 -1.34
N GLY A 64 -4.46 -17.96 -0.78
CA GLY A 64 -4.77 -19.34 -0.36
C GLY A 64 -4.00 -19.83 0.88
N ILE A 65 -3.33 -18.94 1.61
CA ILE A 65 -2.64 -19.27 2.87
C ILE A 65 -3.66 -19.45 3.99
N LEU A 66 -4.76 -18.69 3.93
CA LEU A 66 -5.80 -18.69 4.95
C LEU A 66 -7.15 -18.97 4.31
N ARG A 67 -7.96 -19.85 4.95
CA ARG A 67 -9.34 -20.07 4.55
C ARG A 67 -10.25 -19.07 5.26
N PRO A 68 -11.22 -18.44 4.56
CA PRO A 68 -12.23 -17.59 5.20
C PRO A 68 -13.15 -18.39 6.12
N THR A 69 -13.81 -17.69 7.05
CA THR A 69 -14.87 -18.26 7.89
C THR A 69 -16.16 -18.41 7.08
N SER A 70 -16.45 -17.41 6.22
CA SER A 70 -17.58 -17.45 5.26
C SER A 70 -17.31 -16.53 4.09
N GLY A 71 -18.20 -16.50 3.10
CA GLY A 71 -18.03 -15.78 1.85
C GLY A 71 -17.16 -16.53 0.85
N THR A 72 -16.88 -15.90 -0.28
CA THR A 72 -16.13 -16.51 -1.37
C THR A 72 -15.14 -15.52 -1.99
N ALA A 73 -14.09 -16.06 -2.62
CA ALA A 73 -13.13 -15.28 -3.39
C ALA A 73 -12.66 -16.06 -4.63
N ARG A 74 -12.35 -15.34 -5.68
CA ARG A 74 -11.69 -15.87 -6.86
C ARG A 74 -10.49 -15.00 -7.22
N VAL A 75 -9.36 -15.62 -7.47
CA VAL A 75 -8.17 -14.98 -8.02
C VAL A 75 -7.84 -15.69 -9.32
N LEU A 76 -7.84 -14.96 -10.44
CA LEU A 76 -7.70 -15.50 -11.78
C LEU A 76 -8.70 -16.67 -12.06
N GLY A 77 -9.94 -16.51 -11.58
CA GLY A 77 -11.01 -17.52 -11.70
C GLY A 77 -10.89 -18.72 -10.75
N VAL A 78 -9.86 -18.80 -9.94
CA VAL A 78 -9.54 -19.92 -9.04
C VAL A 78 -9.95 -19.57 -7.60
N VAL A 79 -10.56 -20.50 -6.88
CA VAL A 79 -10.79 -20.37 -5.43
C VAL A 79 -9.48 -20.62 -4.70
N PRO A 80 -8.90 -19.58 -4.02
CA PRO A 80 -7.50 -19.62 -3.56
C PRO A 80 -7.16 -20.79 -2.62
N TRP A 81 -8.02 -21.07 -1.65
CA TRP A 81 -7.78 -22.11 -0.62
C TRP A 81 -8.09 -23.53 -1.09
N GLU A 82 -8.79 -23.70 -2.24
CA GLU A 82 -9.09 -25.01 -2.81
C GLU A 82 -8.04 -25.45 -3.83
N GLN A 83 -7.50 -24.50 -4.60
CA GLN A 83 -6.56 -24.77 -5.69
C GLN A 83 -5.25 -23.97 -5.51
N ARG A 84 -4.73 -23.96 -4.29
CA ARG A 84 -3.57 -23.15 -3.92
C ARG A 84 -2.34 -23.39 -4.81
N GLN A 85 -2.05 -24.66 -5.13
CA GLN A 85 -0.89 -24.98 -6.00
C GLN A 85 -1.05 -24.36 -7.39
N LYS A 86 -2.22 -24.55 -8.02
CA LYS A 86 -2.51 -23.95 -9.33
C LYS A 86 -2.41 -22.42 -9.31
N LEU A 87 -2.90 -21.80 -8.24
CA LEU A 87 -2.84 -20.35 -8.06
C LEU A 87 -1.40 -19.87 -7.87
N ALA A 88 -0.58 -20.58 -7.10
CA ALA A 88 0.80 -20.20 -6.80
C ALA A 88 1.67 -20.05 -8.06
N PHE A 89 1.38 -20.78 -9.14
CA PHE A 89 2.05 -20.62 -10.44
C PHE A 89 1.64 -19.37 -11.22
N GLN A 90 0.62 -18.66 -10.78
CA GLN A 90 0.06 -17.51 -11.50
C GLN A 90 0.17 -16.20 -10.72
N ILE A 91 0.56 -16.26 -9.44
CA ILE A 91 0.67 -15.09 -8.58
C ILE A 91 2.09 -14.93 -8.03
N GLY A 92 2.54 -13.69 -7.94
CA GLY A 92 3.70 -13.30 -7.14
C GLY A 92 3.22 -12.76 -5.79
N VAL A 93 3.93 -13.09 -4.72
CA VAL A 93 3.58 -12.62 -3.37
C VAL A 93 4.83 -12.13 -2.67
N VAL A 94 4.78 -10.96 -2.04
CA VAL A 94 5.86 -10.44 -1.19
C VAL A 94 5.26 -10.00 0.14
N PHE A 95 5.78 -10.53 1.24
CA PHE A 95 5.41 -10.12 2.59
C PHE A 95 6.55 -9.29 3.19
N GLY A 96 6.37 -7.98 3.36
CA GLY A 96 7.43 -7.06 3.77
C GLY A 96 8.13 -7.42 5.08
N GLN A 97 7.42 -8.07 6.00
CA GLN A 97 7.98 -8.48 7.30
C GLN A 97 8.65 -9.85 7.30
N ARG A 98 8.50 -10.66 6.24
CA ARG A 98 9.05 -12.02 6.17
C ARG A 98 9.71 -12.26 4.84
N SER A 99 11.04 -12.44 4.86
CA SER A 99 11.77 -12.78 3.66
C SER A 99 11.38 -14.15 3.14
N GLN A 100 11.20 -14.24 1.81
CA GLN A 100 11.04 -15.49 1.08
C GLN A 100 12.39 -16.00 0.56
N LEU A 101 13.41 -15.16 0.58
CA LEU A 101 14.77 -15.53 0.24
C LEU A 101 15.41 -16.37 1.35
N TRP A 102 16.20 -17.33 0.99
CA TRP A 102 16.95 -18.13 1.97
C TRP A 102 18.05 -17.31 2.62
N TYR A 103 17.95 -17.09 3.90
CA TYR A 103 18.75 -16.15 4.69
C TYR A 103 20.27 -16.35 4.57
N HIS A 104 20.71 -17.62 4.46
CA HIS A 104 22.13 -17.96 4.34
C HIS A 104 22.63 -18.10 2.90
N LEU A 105 21.76 -18.09 1.91
CA LEU A 105 22.09 -18.24 0.52
C LEU A 105 22.04 -16.89 -0.22
N PRO A 106 22.82 -16.72 -1.30
CA PRO A 106 22.69 -15.56 -2.17
C PRO A 106 21.38 -15.57 -2.97
N PRO A 107 20.88 -14.41 -3.43
CA PRO A 107 19.71 -14.31 -4.30
C PRO A 107 19.82 -15.16 -5.56
N SER A 108 21.01 -15.32 -6.15
CA SER A 108 21.24 -16.18 -7.33
C SER A 108 20.73 -17.61 -7.11
N HIS A 109 21.06 -18.22 -5.95
CA HIS A 109 20.61 -19.57 -5.63
C HIS A 109 19.09 -19.66 -5.42
N THR A 110 18.49 -18.59 -4.89
CA THR A 110 17.02 -18.49 -4.78
C THR A 110 16.37 -18.50 -6.15
N LEU A 111 16.89 -17.69 -7.09
CA LEU A 111 16.38 -17.64 -8.47
C LEU A 111 16.54 -19.00 -9.17
N ASP A 112 17.70 -19.66 -9.02
CA ASP A 112 17.96 -20.99 -9.61
C ASP A 112 16.96 -22.04 -9.09
N LEU A 113 16.66 -22.01 -7.78
CA LEU A 113 15.71 -22.95 -7.18
C LEU A 113 14.27 -22.64 -7.61
N LEU A 114 13.87 -21.36 -7.61
CA LEU A 114 12.55 -20.96 -8.08
C LEU A 114 12.31 -21.31 -9.54
N ALA A 115 13.33 -21.21 -10.41
CA ALA A 115 13.22 -21.62 -11.79
C ALA A 115 12.83 -23.11 -11.91
N LYS A 116 13.40 -23.97 -11.06
CA LYS A 116 13.05 -25.40 -11.01
C LYS A 116 11.66 -25.64 -10.43
N ILE A 117 11.28 -24.90 -9.36
CA ILE A 117 9.96 -25.01 -8.74
C ILE A 117 8.85 -24.62 -9.74
N TYR A 118 9.08 -23.56 -10.51
CA TYR A 118 8.12 -23.07 -11.51
C TYR A 118 8.25 -23.74 -12.88
N ASN A 119 9.11 -24.77 -13.02
CA ASN A 119 9.34 -25.52 -14.25
C ASN A 119 9.74 -24.65 -15.44
N LEU A 120 10.55 -23.60 -15.21
CA LEU A 120 11.06 -22.75 -16.29
C LEU A 120 12.09 -23.53 -17.13
N THR A 121 12.01 -23.41 -18.45
CA THR A 121 13.05 -23.92 -19.32
C THR A 121 14.35 -23.12 -19.12
N PRO A 122 15.54 -23.72 -19.44
CA PRO A 122 16.81 -22.99 -19.34
C PRO A 122 16.81 -21.66 -20.09
N THR A 123 16.21 -21.61 -21.27
CA THR A 123 16.14 -20.41 -22.12
C THR A 123 15.26 -19.34 -21.49
N GLU A 124 14.05 -19.70 -21.05
CA GLU A 124 13.14 -18.78 -20.33
C GLU A 124 13.80 -18.24 -19.07
N TYR A 125 14.42 -19.13 -18.29
CA TYR A 125 15.09 -18.73 -17.04
C TYR A 125 16.21 -17.72 -17.32
N GLN A 126 17.11 -17.98 -18.26
CA GLN A 126 18.23 -17.07 -18.55
C GLN A 126 17.73 -15.71 -19.02
N ALA A 127 16.75 -15.68 -19.92
CA ALA A 127 16.14 -14.42 -20.40
C ALA A 127 15.51 -13.62 -19.25
N ARG A 128 14.70 -14.30 -18.40
CA ARG A 128 14.03 -13.64 -17.25
C ARG A 128 15.01 -13.19 -16.20
N ARG A 129 15.97 -14.07 -15.85
CA ARG A 129 17.00 -13.77 -14.86
C ARG A 129 17.81 -12.53 -15.26
N GLY A 130 18.29 -12.46 -16.51
CA GLY A 130 19.05 -11.32 -17.01
C GLY A 130 18.24 -10.01 -16.88
N MET A 131 17.01 -10.01 -17.42
CA MET A 131 16.12 -8.86 -17.35
C MET A 131 15.84 -8.40 -15.89
N LEU A 132 15.60 -9.35 -14.95
CA LEU A 132 15.35 -9.02 -13.56
C LEU A 132 16.60 -8.46 -12.85
N ILE A 133 17.78 -9.04 -13.15
CA ILE A 133 19.05 -8.53 -12.61
C ILE A 133 19.24 -7.07 -13.01
N ASP A 134 19.04 -6.76 -14.29
CA ASP A 134 19.24 -5.40 -14.83
C ASP A 134 18.22 -4.42 -14.25
N ARG A 135 16.94 -4.77 -14.29
CA ARG A 135 15.85 -3.86 -13.85
C ARG A 135 15.83 -3.60 -12.36
N PHE A 136 16.19 -4.59 -11.54
CA PHE A 136 16.23 -4.45 -10.09
C PHE A 136 17.62 -4.09 -9.57
N GLY A 137 18.62 -3.89 -10.46
CA GLY A 137 19.99 -3.56 -10.08
C GLY A 137 20.62 -4.60 -9.15
N LEU A 138 20.35 -5.90 -9.39
CA LEU A 138 20.80 -6.96 -8.50
C LEU A 138 22.27 -7.31 -8.67
N GLY A 139 22.91 -6.95 -9.80
CA GLY A 139 24.23 -7.39 -10.19
C GLY A 139 25.31 -7.21 -9.12
N ALA A 140 25.29 -6.06 -8.41
CA ALA A 140 26.27 -5.76 -7.38
C ALA A 140 26.21 -6.66 -6.13
N PHE A 141 25.08 -7.34 -5.88
CA PHE A 141 24.87 -8.14 -4.66
C PHE A 141 24.22 -9.51 -4.90
N LEU A 142 24.07 -9.91 -6.16
CA LEU A 142 23.40 -11.13 -6.58
C LEU A 142 23.96 -12.39 -5.90
N ASP A 143 25.27 -12.44 -5.70
CA ASP A 143 25.99 -13.57 -5.09
C ASP A 143 26.38 -13.30 -3.61
N THR A 144 25.86 -12.21 -3.03
CA THR A 144 26.03 -11.92 -1.60
C THR A 144 24.94 -12.59 -0.78
N PRO A 145 25.27 -13.36 0.29
CA PRO A 145 24.26 -13.97 1.15
C PRO A 145 23.23 -12.97 1.67
N VAL A 146 21.92 -13.33 1.64
CA VAL A 146 20.79 -12.46 1.98
C VAL A 146 20.96 -11.78 3.34
N ARG A 147 21.54 -12.47 4.33
CA ARG A 147 21.83 -11.90 5.67
C ARG A 147 22.76 -10.69 5.68
N LYS A 148 23.54 -10.49 4.62
CA LYS A 148 24.49 -9.37 4.47
C LYS A 148 23.92 -8.22 3.64
N LEU A 149 22.74 -8.39 3.05
CA LEU A 149 22.10 -7.37 2.22
C LEU A 149 21.46 -6.30 3.10
N SER A 150 21.48 -5.06 2.61
CA SER A 150 20.62 -4.02 3.17
C SER A 150 19.14 -4.39 2.98
N LEU A 151 18.25 -3.75 3.75
CA LEU A 151 16.82 -4.01 3.63
C LEU A 151 16.30 -3.70 2.21
N GLY A 152 16.76 -2.61 1.59
CA GLY A 152 16.42 -2.24 0.21
C GLY A 152 16.93 -3.25 -0.82
N GLN A 153 18.19 -3.70 -0.70
CA GLN A 153 18.75 -4.75 -1.56
C GLN A 153 17.96 -6.04 -1.43
N ARG A 154 17.63 -6.44 -0.19
CA ARG A 154 16.82 -7.63 0.06
C ARG A 154 15.43 -7.51 -0.56
N MET A 155 14.74 -6.38 -0.37
CA MET A 155 13.40 -6.17 -0.91
C MET A 155 13.40 -6.19 -2.45
N ARG A 156 14.38 -5.56 -3.09
CA ARG A 156 14.54 -5.63 -4.56
C ARG A 156 14.71 -7.07 -5.05
N ALA A 157 15.53 -7.86 -4.37
CA ALA A 157 15.71 -9.28 -4.70
C ALA A 157 14.44 -10.11 -4.46
N GLU A 158 13.66 -9.80 -3.41
CA GLU A 158 12.38 -10.46 -3.13
C GLU A 158 11.32 -10.18 -4.20
N VAL A 159 11.15 -8.93 -4.59
CA VAL A 159 10.22 -8.59 -5.66
C VAL A 159 10.66 -9.19 -6.98
N ALA A 160 11.97 -9.14 -7.32
CA ALA A 160 12.49 -9.79 -8.52
C ALA A 160 12.23 -11.31 -8.51
N ALA A 161 12.46 -11.98 -7.39
CA ALA A 161 12.19 -13.40 -7.24
C ALA A 161 10.70 -13.73 -7.42
N SER A 162 9.79 -12.89 -6.90
CA SER A 162 8.36 -13.06 -7.05
C SER A 162 7.84 -12.86 -8.48
N LEU A 163 8.63 -12.21 -9.34
CA LEU A 163 8.32 -11.94 -10.74
C LEU A 163 8.96 -12.94 -11.73
N LEU A 164 9.81 -13.85 -11.25
CA LEU A 164 10.59 -14.76 -12.10
C LEU A 164 9.70 -15.60 -13.01
N HIS A 165 8.59 -16.11 -12.52
CA HIS A 165 7.67 -17.01 -13.21
C HIS A 165 6.54 -16.29 -13.97
N GLN A 166 6.67 -14.97 -14.20
CA GLN A 166 5.71 -14.13 -14.93
C GLN A 166 4.28 -14.18 -14.35
N PRO A 167 4.10 -13.83 -13.09
CA PRO A 167 2.78 -13.84 -12.48
C PRO A 167 1.83 -12.85 -13.16
N LYS A 168 0.54 -13.18 -13.19
CA LYS A 168 -0.52 -12.27 -13.66
C LYS A 168 -0.99 -11.30 -12.59
N VAL A 169 -0.83 -11.68 -11.31
CA VAL A 169 -1.17 -10.84 -10.15
C VAL A 169 0.02 -10.81 -9.19
N LEU A 170 0.38 -9.64 -8.74
CA LEU A 170 1.41 -9.40 -7.73
C LEU A 170 0.76 -8.86 -6.44
N PHE A 171 0.85 -9.63 -5.37
CA PHE A 171 0.45 -9.22 -4.03
C PHE A 171 1.66 -8.70 -3.25
N LEU A 172 1.59 -7.47 -2.79
CA LEU A 172 2.65 -6.80 -2.04
C LEU A 172 2.09 -6.35 -0.68
N ASP A 173 2.54 -6.99 0.40
CA ASP A 173 2.11 -6.65 1.76
C ASP A 173 3.17 -5.77 2.42
N GLU A 174 2.98 -4.45 2.38
CA GLU A 174 3.86 -3.41 2.93
C GLU A 174 5.34 -3.50 2.43
N PRO A 175 5.59 -3.51 1.11
CA PRO A 175 6.91 -3.79 0.56
C PRO A 175 7.93 -2.67 0.80
N THR A 176 7.49 -1.46 1.13
CA THR A 176 8.35 -0.27 1.33
C THR A 176 8.68 -0.01 2.80
N ILE A 177 8.13 -0.80 3.72
CA ILE A 177 8.33 -0.59 5.16
C ILE A 177 9.81 -0.70 5.54
N GLY A 178 10.31 0.31 6.25
CA GLY A 178 11.70 0.35 6.72
C GLY A 178 12.76 0.62 5.65
N LEU A 179 12.35 0.88 4.40
CA LEU A 179 13.27 1.33 3.35
C LEU A 179 13.60 2.83 3.52
N ASP A 180 14.81 3.21 3.14
CA ASP A 180 15.16 4.60 2.97
C ASP A 180 14.44 5.23 1.75
N VAL A 181 14.50 6.55 1.63
CA VAL A 181 13.76 7.30 0.60
C VAL A 181 14.15 6.87 -0.81
N ILE A 182 15.43 6.62 -1.06
CA ILE A 182 15.94 6.26 -2.40
C ILE A 182 15.48 4.85 -2.77
N ALA A 183 15.70 3.87 -1.88
CA ALA A 183 15.30 2.48 -2.12
C ALA A 183 13.78 2.33 -2.28
N ARG A 184 13.00 3.14 -1.55
CA ARG A 184 11.55 3.21 -1.65
C ARG A 184 11.11 3.72 -3.03
N GLN A 185 11.74 4.81 -3.51
CA GLN A 185 11.43 5.38 -4.82
C GLN A 185 11.79 4.40 -5.95
N GLU A 186 12.97 3.80 -5.92
CA GLU A 186 13.39 2.78 -6.90
C GLU A 186 12.40 1.63 -6.96
N LEU A 187 11.93 1.13 -5.80
CA LEU A 187 10.97 0.02 -5.75
C LEU A 187 9.61 0.40 -6.35
N ARG A 188 9.10 1.60 -6.04
CA ARG A 188 7.86 2.14 -6.63
C ARG A 188 7.94 2.23 -8.15
N ASP A 189 9.05 2.76 -8.66
CA ASP A 189 9.26 2.93 -10.10
C ASP A 189 9.24 1.59 -10.81
N VAL A 190 9.91 0.58 -10.27
CA VAL A 190 9.92 -0.76 -10.84
C VAL A 190 8.54 -1.41 -10.81
N ILE A 191 7.81 -1.34 -9.68
CA ILE A 191 6.46 -1.93 -9.58
C ILE A 191 5.51 -1.24 -10.58
N ARG A 192 5.57 0.09 -10.67
CA ARG A 192 4.77 0.86 -11.63
C ARG A 192 5.08 0.47 -13.07
N GLU A 193 6.36 0.38 -13.42
CA GLU A 193 6.80 -0.03 -14.76
C GLU A 193 6.29 -1.43 -15.11
N TRP A 194 6.36 -2.38 -14.17
CA TRP A 194 5.87 -3.73 -14.37
C TRP A 194 4.37 -3.79 -14.62
N ASN A 195 3.59 -3.05 -13.83
CA ASN A 195 2.15 -2.92 -14.06
C ASN A 195 1.84 -2.33 -15.44
N GLN A 196 2.56 -1.28 -15.85
CA GLN A 196 2.28 -0.58 -17.11
C GLN A 196 2.74 -1.32 -18.35
N LYS A 197 3.91 -1.98 -18.31
CA LYS A 197 4.52 -2.62 -19.47
C LYS A 197 4.12 -4.09 -19.63
N GLU A 198 4.02 -4.81 -18.52
CA GLU A 198 3.73 -6.25 -18.54
C GLU A 198 2.24 -6.54 -18.24
N GLY A 199 1.45 -5.53 -17.91
CA GLY A 199 0.02 -5.69 -17.62
C GLY A 199 -0.30 -6.48 -16.35
N VAL A 200 0.69 -6.64 -15.45
CA VAL A 200 0.50 -7.37 -14.19
C VAL A 200 -0.46 -6.61 -13.29
N THR A 201 -1.49 -7.28 -12.78
CA THR A 201 -2.36 -6.72 -11.74
C THR A 201 -1.58 -6.58 -10.45
N VAL A 202 -1.59 -5.40 -9.84
CA VAL A 202 -0.89 -5.14 -8.56
C VAL A 202 -1.90 -4.90 -7.45
N PHE A 203 -1.80 -5.71 -6.39
CA PHE A 203 -2.55 -5.55 -5.16
C PHE A 203 -1.57 -5.21 -4.03
N LEU A 204 -1.48 -3.93 -3.68
CA LEU A 204 -0.51 -3.40 -2.73
C LEU A 204 -1.19 -3.02 -1.43
N THR A 205 -0.67 -3.50 -0.28
CA THR A 205 -0.98 -2.86 1.00
C THR A 205 0.12 -1.88 1.37
N SER A 206 -0.25 -0.72 1.84
CA SER A 206 0.67 0.28 2.37
C SER A 206 -0.04 1.20 3.36
N HIS A 207 0.74 1.88 4.18
CA HIS A 207 0.33 3.01 4.99
C HIS A 207 1.06 4.30 4.57
N ASP A 208 1.90 4.22 3.53
CA ASP A 208 2.66 5.34 2.98
C ASP A 208 1.90 5.95 1.79
N ALA A 209 1.64 7.25 1.85
CA ALA A 209 0.89 7.95 0.80
C ALA A 209 1.62 7.96 -0.54
N GLY A 210 2.95 8.02 -0.53
CA GLY A 210 3.73 7.96 -1.76
C GLY A 210 3.59 6.64 -2.50
N ASP A 211 3.40 5.52 -1.80
CA ASP A 211 3.10 4.23 -2.42
C ASP A 211 1.75 4.27 -3.13
N ILE A 212 0.75 4.87 -2.47
CA ILE A 212 -0.60 4.99 -3.00
C ILE A 212 -0.59 5.86 -4.26
N GLU A 213 0.04 7.02 -4.19
CA GLU A 213 0.04 8.01 -5.28
C GLU A 213 0.84 7.56 -6.50
N GLN A 214 1.98 6.89 -6.28
CA GLN A 214 2.90 6.57 -7.36
C GLN A 214 2.66 5.20 -7.99
N VAL A 215 2.14 4.24 -7.23
CA VAL A 215 1.95 2.87 -7.71
C VAL A 215 0.50 2.59 -8.07
N ALA A 216 -0.48 3.09 -7.30
CA ALA A 216 -1.87 2.71 -7.46
C ALA A 216 -2.69 3.72 -8.25
N LYS A 217 -3.64 3.23 -9.05
CA LYS A 217 -4.68 4.03 -9.71
C LYS A 217 -5.99 4.08 -8.92
N ARG A 218 -6.22 3.07 -8.09
CA ARG A 218 -7.42 2.91 -7.25
C ARG A 218 -6.99 2.65 -5.81
N VAL A 219 -7.72 3.21 -4.88
CA VAL A 219 -7.52 3.02 -3.45
C VAL A 219 -8.77 2.41 -2.84
N ILE A 220 -8.57 1.38 -2.03
CA ILE A 220 -9.61 0.76 -1.23
C ILE A 220 -9.19 0.91 0.22
N ILE A 221 -9.98 1.64 0.99
CA ILE A 221 -9.72 1.89 2.40
C ILE A 221 -10.53 0.93 3.24
N ILE A 222 -9.85 0.20 4.12
CA ILE A 222 -10.51 -0.67 5.08
C ILE A 222 -10.31 -0.16 6.51
N ASN A 223 -11.36 -0.27 7.32
CA ASN A 223 -11.32 0.02 8.74
C ASN A 223 -12.17 -1.00 9.49
N HIS A 224 -11.67 -1.53 10.62
CA HIS A 224 -12.36 -2.58 11.41
C HIS A 224 -12.89 -3.74 10.57
N GLY A 225 -12.12 -4.19 9.59
CA GLY A 225 -12.48 -5.31 8.71
C GLY A 225 -13.46 -4.98 7.59
N ARG A 226 -13.93 -3.73 7.44
CA ARG A 226 -14.92 -3.29 6.44
C ARG A 226 -14.32 -2.31 5.44
N VAL A 227 -14.77 -2.37 4.20
CA VAL A 227 -14.44 -1.35 3.20
C VAL A 227 -15.21 -0.07 3.52
N VAL A 228 -14.48 1.02 3.74
CA VAL A 228 -15.06 2.36 4.02
C VAL A 228 -14.98 3.29 2.83
N LEU A 229 -14.03 3.06 1.91
CA LEU A 229 -13.90 3.79 0.65
C LEU A 229 -13.37 2.86 -0.43
N ASP A 230 -13.86 3.00 -1.65
CA ASP A 230 -13.36 2.36 -2.85
C ASP A 230 -13.49 3.31 -4.03
N ASP A 231 -12.38 3.98 -4.41
CA ASP A 231 -12.40 5.02 -5.44
C ASP A 231 -11.03 5.14 -6.15
N LYS A 232 -10.99 5.92 -7.22
CA LYS A 232 -9.74 6.30 -7.88
C LYS A 232 -8.94 7.23 -6.97
N VAL A 233 -7.62 7.07 -6.95
CA VAL A 233 -6.74 7.98 -6.20
C VAL A 233 -6.96 9.44 -6.63
N SER A 234 -7.15 9.68 -7.93
CA SER A 234 -7.44 11.02 -8.47
C SER A 234 -8.79 11.60 -8.04
N SER A 235 -9.82 10.76 -7.83
CA SER A 235 -11.14 11.19 -7.36
C SER A 235 -11.09 11.51 -5.87
N MET A 236 -10.47 10.65 -5.08
CA MET A 236 -10.23 10.88 -3.66
C MET A 236 -9.51 12.22 -3.45
N ARG A 237 -8.42 12.48 -4.17
CA ARG A 237 -7.75 13.81 -4.12
C ARG A 237 -8.71 14.95 -4.42
N ARG A 238 -9.48 14.87 -5.51
CA ARG A 238 -10.42 15.96 -5.90
C ARG A 238 -11.53 16.20 -4.89
N GLN A 239 -12.06 15.15 -4.27
CA GLN A 239 -13.11 15.28 -3.26
C GLN A 239 -12.61 16.04 -2.02
N TYR A 240 -11.32 15.90 -1.71
CA TYR A 240 -10.65 16.60 -0.62
C TYR A 240 -9.85 17.85 -1.08
N LEU A 241 -9.76 18.13 -2.39
CA LEU A 241 -9.24 19.40 -2.94
C LEU A 241 -10.14 20.62 -2.62
N GLY A 242 -11.32 20.41 -2.02
CA GLY A 242 -12.09 21.48 -1.37
C GLY A 242 -11.39 22.08 -0.15
N ALA A 243 -10.29 21.47 0.32
CA ALA A 243 -9.41 22.04 1.34
C ALA A 243 -8.07 22.43 0.73
N LYS A 244 -7.44 23.50 1.22
CA LYS A 244 -6.05 23.88 0.94
C LYS A 244 -5.33 24.12 2.25
N ILE A 245 -4.07 23.77 2.30
CA ILE A 245 -3.21 24.08 3.45
C ILE A 245 -2.43 25.35 3.12
N LEU A 246 -2.55 26.32 3.99
CA LEU A 246 -1.78 27.56 3.94
C LEU A 246 -0.80 27.57 5.09
N ASP A 247 0.49 27.55 4.75
CA ASP A 247 1.58 27.67 5.72
C ASP A 247 2.14 29.10 5.64
N VAL A 248 2.10 29.83 6.76
CA VAL A 248 2.47 31.23 6.83
C VAL A 248 3.54 31.42 7.90
N LYS A 249 4.62 32.09 7.54
CA LYS A 249 5.62 32.57 8.50
C LYS A 249 5.60 34.10 8.56
N TYR A 250 5.61 34.64 9.74
CA TYR A 250 5.61 36.09 9.99
C TYR A 250 6.98 36.54 10.53
N HIS A 251 7.30 37.81 10.31
CA HIS A 251 8.47 38.46 10.93
C HIS A 251 8.25 38.72 12.43
N GLU A 252 6.98 38.91 12.82
CA GLU A 252 6.53 39.16 14.20
C GLU A 252 5.26 38.33 14.49
N PRO A 253 4.92 38.06 15.76
CA PRO A 253 3.71 37.31 16.08
C PRO A 253 2.48 37.97 15.45
N PRO A 254 1.65 37.24 14.68
CA PRO A 254 0.49 37.80 14.00
C PRO A 254 -0.62 38.13 15.00
N GLN A 255 -1.48 39.09 14.65
CA GLN A 255 -2.72 39.31 15.36
C GLN A 255 -3.69 38.14 15.14
N PRO A 256 -4.42 37.70 16.17
CA PRO A 256 -5.41 36.63 16.02
C PRO A 256 -6.53 37.06 15.06
N PHE A 257 -6.91 36.18 14.17
CA PHE A 257 -8.08 36.35 13.31
C PHE A 257 -8.88 35.04 13.20
N LEU A 258 -10.18 35.20 12.96
CA LEU A 258 -11.09 34.06 12.75
C LEU A 258 -11.83 34.27 11.43
N LEU A 259 -11.82 33.25 10.59
CA LEU A 259 -12.52 33.23 9.32
C LEU A 259 -13.42 31.98 9.22
N ARG A 260 -14.64 32.16 8.77
CA ARG A 260 -15.53 31.04 8.50
C ARG A 260 -14.94 30.22 7.32
N GLY A 261 -14.77 28.92 7.53
CA GLY A 261 -14.17 28.03 6.52
C GLY A 261 -12.64 27.95 6.60
N VAL A 262 -12.03 28.53 7.64
CA VAL A 262 -10.61 28.37 7.94
C VAL A 262 -10.46 27.74 9.31
N THR A 263 -9.69 26.64 9.37
CA THR A 263 -9.34 25.93 10.61
C THR A 263 -7.86 26.10 10.88
N GLN A 264 -7.49 26.54 12.06
CA GLN A 264 -6.09 26.62 12.47
C GLN A 264 -5.62 25.23 12.91
N LEU A 265 -4.70 24.64 12.14
CA LEU A 265 -4.11 23.32 12.43
C LEU A 265 -2.96 23.41 13.43
N LYS A 266 -2.10 24.45 13.28
CA LYS A 266 -0.94 24.65 14.13
C LYS A 266 -0.63 26.15 14.25
N SER A 267 -0.19 26.57 15.43
CA SER A 267 0.38 27.89 15.67
C SER A 267 1.66 27.75 16.49
N SER A 268 2.70 28.42 16.09
CA SER A 268 3.95 28.50 16.82
C SER A 268 4.52 29.92 16.70
N GLY A 269 4.16 30.80 17.65
CA GLY A 269 4.67 32.18 17.74
C GLY A 269 4.67 32.96 16.42
N TYR A 270 5.54 32.60 15.51
CA TYR A 270 5.75 33.29 14.22
C TYR A 270 5.18 32.52 13.00
N ALA A 271 4.60 31.34 13.18
CA ALA A 271 4.07 30.54 12.08
C ALA A 271 2.65 30.07 12.36
N LEU A 272 1.80 30.13 11.31
CA LEU A 272 0.44 29.61 11.30
C LEU A 272 0.32 28.58 10.17
N LYS A 273 -0.26 27.43 10.51
CA LYS A 273 -0.72 26.44 9.51
C LYS A 273 -2.24 26.39 9.54
N LEU A 274 -2.85 26.75 8.42
CA LEU A 274 -4.29 26.90 8.27
C LEU A 274 -4.82 25.91 7.23
N GLU A 275 -5.95 25.29 7.51
CA GLU A 275 -6.74 24.55 6.53
C GLU A 275 -7.87 25.44 6.04
N ILE A 276 -7.98 25.61 4.73
CA ILE A 276 -8.94 26.48 4.05
C ILE A 276 -9.95 25.62 3.33
N ASN A 277 -11.22 25.69 3.68
CA ASN A 277 -12.29 25.11 2.89
C ASN A 277 -12.66 26.04 1.73
N THR A 278 -12.13 25.71 0.52
CA THR A 278 -12.31 26.55 -0.68
C THR A 278 -13.75 26.59 -1.21
N GLN A 279 -14.63 25.74 -0.70
CA GLN A 279 -16.06 25.79 -1.01
C GLN A 279 -16.78 26.88 -0.18
N LEU A 280 -16.21 27.29 0.96
CA LEU A 280 -16.80 28.29 1.87
C LEU A 280 -16.15 29.66 1.77
N ILE A 281 -14.87 29.72 1.41
CA ILE A 281 -14.10 30.96 1.34
C ILE A 281 -13.05 30.87 0.23
N SER A 282 -12.81 31.96 -0.48
CA SER A 282 -11.75 32.03 -1.50
C SER A 282 -10.37 32.13 -0.86
N ILE A 283 -9.36 31.56 -1.52
CA ILE A 283 -7.95 31.65 -1.10
C ILE A 283 -7.53 33.13 -1.01
N GLU A 284 -7.97 33.96 -1.96
CA GLU A 284 -7.71 35.40 -1.99
C GLU A 284 -8.16 36.11 -0.70
N GLN A 285 -9.37 35.81 -0.23
CA GLN A 285 -9.89 36.39 1.02
C GLN A 285 -9.06 35.98 2.23
N VAL A 286 -8.63 34.70 2.28
CA VAL A 286 -7.78 34.21 3.38
C VAL A 286 -6.41 34.89 3.34
N ILE A 287 -5.78 34.98 2.17
CA ILE A 287 -4.50 35.69 2.02
C ILE A 287 -4.61 37.15 2.46
N HIS A 288 -5.69 37.83 2.10
CA HIS A 288 -5.92 39.19 2.49
C HIS A 288 -5.95 39.38 4.01
N GLU A 289 -6.63 38.51 4.72
CA GLU A 289 -6.68 38.56 6.20
C GLU A 289 -5.34 38.17 6.83
N VAL A 290 -4.65 37.19 6.25
CA VAL A 290 -3.30 36.80 6.67
C VAL A 290 -2.32 37.97 6.56
N LEU A 291 -2.36 38.74 5.45
CA LEU A 291 -1.52 39.92 5.26
C LEU A 291 -1.89 41.08 6.20
N LYS A 292 -3.15 41.22 6.58
CA LYS A 292 -3.60 42.22 7.59
C LYS A 292 -3.13 41.81 9.00
N ALA A 293 -3.03 40.51 9.29
CA ALA A 293 -2.68 40.04 10.63
C ALA A 293 -1.22 40.31 11.02
N GLY A 294 -0.35 40.59 10.05
CA GLY A 294 1.04 40.92 10.34
C GLY A 294 1.95 40.92 9.10
N SER A 295 3.21 41.26 9.30
CA SER A 295 4.23 41.26 8.25
C SER A 295 4.66 39.84 7.91
N VAL A 296 4.29 39.36 6.72
CA VAL A 296 4.54 38.00 6.25
C VAL A 296 5.97 37.87 5.73
N ALA A 297 6.70 36.87 6.23
CA ALA A 297 8.04 36.51 5.79
C ALA A 297 8.03 35.46 4.67
N ASP A 298 7.09 34.51 4.75
CA ASP A 298 6.95 33.42 3.78
C ASP A 298 5.50 32.91 3.76
N ILE A 299 5.04 32.49 2.58
CA ILE A 299 3.71 31.93 2.40
C ILE A 299 3.76 30.78 1.38
N ALA A 300 3.24 29.63 1.77
CA ALA A 300 3.10 28.47 0.89
C ALA A 300 1.64 27.99 0.89
N ILE A 301 1.15 27.62 -0.30
CA ILE A 301 -0.18 27.04 -0.46
C ILE A 301 0.01 25.66 -1.08
N GLU A 302 -0.47 24.65 -0.37
CA GLU A 302 -0.32 23.26 -0.77
C GLU A 302 -1.67 22.54 -0.75
N ASP A 303 -1.74 21.45 -1.49
CA ASP A 303 -2.83 20.49 -1.32
C ASP A 303 -2.65 19.76 0.02
N PRO A 304 -3.75 19.37 0.70
CA PRO A 304 -3.64 18.53 1.88
C PRO A 304 -2.83 17.26 1.58
N PRO A 305 -1.86 16.91 2.42
CA PRO A 305 -1.17 15.64 2.28
C PRO A 305 -2.17 14.48 2.26
N LEU A 306 -1.92 13.48 1.42
CA LEU A 306 -2.82 12.32 1.30
C LEU A 306 -3.00 11.59 2.63
N GLU A 307 -1.99 11.63 3.50
CA GLU A 307 -2.03 11.10 4.86
C GLU A 307 -3.13 11.76 5.71
N GLU A 308 -3.30 13.08 5.59
CA GLU A 308 -4.34 13.82 6.32
C GLU A 308 -5.74 13.46 5.80
N VAL A 309 -5.87 13.30 4.47
CA VAL A 309 -7.11 12.83 3.83
C VAL A 309 -7.49 11.45 4.34
N ILE A 310 -6.53 10.52 4.34
CA ILE A 310 -6.72 9.15 4.82
C ILE A 310 -7.07 9.13 6.30
N ALA A 311 -6.37 9.93 7.13
CA ALA A 311 -6.66 10.06 8.57
C ALA A 311 -8.08 10.59 8.82
N HIS A 312 -8.53 11.56 8.00
CA HIS A 312 -9.90 12.08 8.09
C HIS A 312 -10.93 10.99 7.77
N ILE A 313 -10.71 10.19 6.71
CA ILE A 313 -11.59 9.07 6.34
C ILE A 313 -11.65 8.01 7.47
N TYR A 314 -10.55 7.72 8.14
CA TYR A 314 -10.55 6.79 9.28
C TYR A 314 -11.36 7.28 10.48
N ASN A 315 -11.45 8.59 10.68
CA ASN A 315 -12.16 9.22 11.80
C ASN A 315 -13.65 9.50 11.50
N GLN A 316 -14.06 9.42 10.25
CA GLN A 316 -15.49 9.44 9.89
C GLN A 316 -16.09 8.08 10.24
N LYS A 317 -16.90 8.03 11.31
CA LYS A 317 -17.66 6.85 11.73
C LYS A 317 -18.91 6.68 10.90
#